data_ac26f058d247018a822860525f803815
#
_entry.id   ac26f058d247018a822860525f803815
#
_cell.length_a   1.000
_cell.length_b   1.000
_cell.length_c   1.000
_cell.angle_alpha   90.00
_cell.angle_beta   90.00
_cell.angle_gamma   90.00
#
_symmetry.space_group_name_H-M   'P 1'
#
loop_
_entity.id
_entity.type
_entity.pdbx_description
1 polymer ?
#
loop_
_entity_poly.entity_id
_entity_poly.type
_entity_poly.pdbx_seq_one_letter_code
_entity_poly.pdbx_strand_id
1 'polypeptide(L)'
;GKESALLAGLNFAAGDAVITIDADLQHPPSLIPQMIAHWRGGARVVDAVKRSRDTDGALTRLRARLFNAMLSRLGGLHLENASDFKLLDRVVVDAIARMLPERRRFYRGLADWVGYQRVALPFDVAERDAGQGKWTLWKLIELALTALISFTSAPLRIVTVLGFCTLAFGF
;
A
#
# COMPACT_ATOMS: atom_id res chain seq x y z
N GLY A 1 5.24 13.55 -7.26
CA GLY A 1 4.03 12.79 -7.49
C GLY A 1 3.27 12.53 -6.20
N LYS A 2 2.20 11.73 -6.23
CA LYS A 2 1.31 11.45 -5.08
C LYS A 2 2.08 10.94 -3.84
N GLU A 3 2.97 9.99 -4.02
CA GLU A 3 3.77 9.41 -2.93
C GLU A 3 4.62 10.48 -2.21
N SER A 4 5.28 11.36 -2.97
CA SER A 4 6.07 12.45 -2.40
C SER A 4 5.21 13.47 -1.66
N ALA A 5 3.99 13.75 -2.16
CA ALA A 5 3.05 14.65 -1.51
C ALA A 5 2.55 14.07 -0.18
N LEU A 6 2.21 12.77 -0.15
CA LEU A 6 1.81 12.07 1.08
C LEU A 6 2.92 12.14 2.13
N LEU A 7 4.15 11.84 1.74
CA LEU A 7 5.31 11.91 2.65
C LEU A 7 5.58 13.32 3.16
N ALA A 8 5.48 14.33 2.30
CA ALA A 8 5.59 15.72 2.73
C ALA A 8 4.51 16.06 3.76
N GLY A 9 3.25 15.68 3.48
CA GLY A 9 2.14 15.85 4.43
C GLY A 9 2.38 15.17 5.77
N LEU A 10 2.89 13.93 5.78
CA LEU A 10 3.23 13.21 7.01
C LEU A 10 4.33 13.92 7.81
N ASN A 11 5.35 14.47 7.13
CA ASN A 11 6.43 15.20 7.80
C ASN A 11 5.97 16.54 8.42
N PHE A 12 5.00 17.22 7.80
CA PHE A 12 4.47 18.49 8.30
C PHE A 12 3.34 18.31 9.34
N ALA A 13 2.69 17.15 9.35
CA ALA A 13 1.62 16.88 10.29
C ALA A 13 2.16 16.79 11.73
N ALA A 14 1.56 17.52 12.67
CA ALA A 14 2.00 17.63 14.07
C ALA A 14 1.06 16.95 15.09
N GLY A 15 -0.09 16.40 14.66
CA GLY A 15 -1.06 15.75 15.53
C GLY A 15 -0.58 14.40 16.09
N ASP A 16 -1.21 13.90 17.15
CA ASP A 16 -0.92 12.58 17.74
C ASP A 16 -1.27 11.41 16.80
N ALA A 17 -2.17 11.64 15.89
CA ALA A 17 -2.48 10.75 14.78
C ALA A 17 -2.65 11.55 13.49
N VAL A 18 -2.38 10.91 12.36
CA VAL A 18 -2.50 11.51 11.02
C VAL A 18 -3.44 10.67 10.17
N ILE A 19 -4.39 11.33 9.52
CA ILE A 19 -5.29 10.68 8.57
C ILE A 19 -4.91 11.10 7.16
N THR A 20 -4.69 10.12 6.29
CA THR A 20 -4.51 10.32 4.85
C THR A 20 -5.79 9.94 4.13
N ILE A 21 -6.23 10.76 3.18
CA ILE A 21 -7.44 10.56 2.39
C ILE A 21 -7.25 11.10 0.98
N ASP A 22 -7.76 10.40 -0.03
CA ASP A 22 -7.79 10.90 -1.41
C ASP A 22 -8.88 11.96 -1.57
N ALA A 23 -8.61 13.00 -2.35
CA ALA A 23 -9.53 14.12 -2.58
C ALA A 23 -10.55 13.86 -3.72
N ASP A 24 -10.71 12.61 -4.15
CA ASP A 24 -11.60 12.21 -5.25
C ASP A 24 -13.02 11.85 -4.80
N LEU A 25 -13.36 12.12 -3.54
CA LEU A 25 -14.65 11.87 -2.90
C LEU A 25 -15.09 10.38 -2.88
N GLN A 26 -14.21 9.46 -3.24
CA GLN A 26 -14.50 8.02 -3.17
C GLN A 26 -14.42 7.46 -1.74
N HIS A 27 -13.77 8.17 -0.84
CA HIS A 27 -13.57 7.79 0.55
C HIS A 27 -14.52 8.58 1.46
N PRO A 28 -15.41 7.92 2.22
CA PRO A 28 -16.39 8.63 3.05
C PRO A 28 -15.72 9.23 4.31
N PRO A 29 -15.70 10.55 4.50
CA PRO A 29 -15.16 11.17 5.72
C PRO A 29 -15.90 10.76 6.99
N SER A 30 -17.13 10.26 6.87
CA SER A 30 -17.94 9.73 7.98
C SER A 30 -17.31 8.52 8.68
N LEU A 31 -16.29 7.89 8.08
CA LEU A 31 -15.51 6.82 8.70
C LEU A 31 -14.52 7.35 9.76
N ILE A 32 -14.13 8.61 9.68
CA ILE A 32 -13.10 9.20 10.55
C ILE A 32 -13.40 9.03 12.05
N PRO A 33 -14.61 9.25 12.55
CA PRO A 33 -14.90 9.02 13.97
C PRO A 33 -14.68 7.57 14.41
N GLN A 34 -14.99 6.59 13.56
CA GLN A 34 -14.75 5.17 13.85
C GLN A 34 -13.26 4.86 13.84
N MET A 35 -12.49 5.42 12.90
CA MET A 35 -11.03 5.27 12.86
C MET A 35 -10.39 5.80 14.15
N ILE A 36 -10.84 6.98 14.63
CA ILE A 36 -10.37 7.58 15.88
C ILE A 36 -10.72 6.69 17.08
N ALA A 37 -11.92 6.10 17.11
CA ALA A 37 -12.33 5.19 18.18
C ALA A 37 -11.42 3.96 18.26
N HIS A 38 -11.09 3.33 17.13
CA HIS A 38 -10.15 2.20 17.08
C HIS A 38 -8.73 2.60 17.48
N TRP A 39 -8.25 3.76 17.05
CA TRP A 39 -6.95 4.29 17.46
C TRP A 39 -6.90 4.52 18.97
N ARG A 40 -7.92 5.14 19.57
CA ARG A 40 -8.03 5.31 21.03
C ARG A 40 -8.12 3.97 21.76
N GLY A 41 -8.65 2.94 21.12
CA GLY A 41 -8.67 1.57 21.61
C GLY A 41 -7.32 0.83 21.50
N GLY A 42 -6.25 1.52 21.04
CA GLY A 42 -4.89 0.99 20.99
C GLY A 42 -4.39 0.55 19.59
N ALA A 43 -5.22 0.63 18.55
CA ALA A 43 -4.76 0.37 17.20
C ALA A 43 -3.77 1.46 16.75
N ARG A 44 -2.61 1.07 16.22
CA ARG A 44 -1.60 2.00 15.71
C ARG A 44 -1.80 2.37 14.26
N VAL A 45 -2.46 1.49 13.50
CA VAL A 45 -2.85 1.71 12.12
C VAL A 45 -4.30 1.33 11.96
N VAL A 46 -5.13 2.21 11.40
CA VAL A 46 -6.50 1.90 11.01
C VAL A 46 -6.63 2.09 9.51
N ASP A 47 -6.83 0.99 8.79
CA ASP A 47 -6.96 0.98 7.34
C ASP A 47 -8.42 0.98 6.93
N ALA A 48 -8.84 1.95 6.13
CA ALA A 48 -10.08 1.83 5.42
C ALA A 48 -9.90 0.88 4.22
N VAL A 49 -10.57 -0.27 4.24
CA VAL A 49 -10.47 -1.29 3.19
C VAL A 49 -11.73 -1.30 2.34
N LYS A 50 -11.56 -1.34 1.03
CA LYS A 50 -12.70 -1.38 0.10
C LYS A 50 -13.39 -2.73 0.18
N ARG A 51 -14.70 -2.75 0.36
CA ARG A 51 -15.46 -3.98 0.12
C ARG A 51 -15.33 -4.35 -1.36
N SER A 52 -15.02 -5.63 -1.65
CA SER A 52 -14.93 -6.08 -3.03
C SER A 52 -16.28 -5.87 -3.73
N ARG A 53 -16.28 -5.16 -4.85
CA ARG A 53 -17.46 -5.11 -5.70
C ARG A 53 -17.56 -6.43 -6.47
N ASP A 54 -18.69 -7.11 -6.37
CA ASP A 54 -19.01 -8.28 -7.22
C ASP A 54 -19.13 -7.93 -8.71
N THR A 55 -19.11 -6.64 -9.05
CA THR A 55 -19.22 -6.10 -10.41
C THR A 55 -17.92 -6.20 -11.25
N ASP A 56 -16.78 -6.49 -10.62
CA ASP A 56 -15.52 -6.64 -11.36
C ASP A 56 -15.52 -7.92 -12.19
N GLY A 57 -15.22 -7.80 -13.49
CA GLY A 57 -15.14 -8.94 -14.40
C GLY A 57 -14.16 -10.02 -13.92
N ALA A 58 -14.45 -11.29 -14.22
CA ALA A 58 -13.66 -12.45 -13.77
C ALA A 58 -12.16 -12.32 -14.08
N LEU A 59 -11.81 -11.73 -15.22
CA LEU A 59 -10.41 -11.51 -15.64
C LEU A 59 -9.71 -10.46 -14.76
N THR A 60 -10.41 -9.39 -14.37
CA THR A 60 -9.88 -8.35 -13.48
C THR A 60 -9.64 -8.92 -12.09
N ARG A 61 -10.58 -9.72 -11.58
CA ARG A 61 -10.43 -10.44 -10.30
C ARG A 61 -9.26 -11.41 -10.30
N LEU A 62 -9.08 -12.18 -11.39
CA LEU A 62 -7.97 -13.11 -11.52
C LEU A 62 -6.61 -12.38 -11.52
N ARG A 63 -6.49 -11.28 -12.28
CA ARG A 63 -5.27 -10.46 -12.31
C ARG A 63 -4.95 -9.86 -10.94
N ALA A 64 -5.94 -9.33 -10.24
CA ALA A 64 -5.78 -8.79 -8.89
C ALA A 64 -5.35 -9.89 -7.90
N ARG A 65 -5.96 -11.09 -7.96
CA ARG A 65 -5.58 -12.23 -7.11
C ARG A 65 -4.14 -12.68 -7.36
N LEU A 66 -3.74 -12.83 -8.63
CA LEU A 66 -2.37 -13.22 -8.99
C LEU A 66 -1.35 -12.17 -8.51
N PHE A 67 -1.65 -10.88 -8.70
CA PHE A 67 -0.81 -9.79 -8.24
C PHE A 67 -0.67 -9.79 -6.71
N ASN A 68 -1.77 -9.88 -5.97
CA ASN A 68 -1.76 -9.91 -4.51
C ASN A 68 -1.06 -11.16 -3.98
N ALA A 69 -1.29 -12.33 -4.59
CA ALA A 69 -0.60 -13.56 -4.21
C ALA A 69 0.92 -13.47 -4.43
N MET A 70 1.36 -12.83 -5.52
CA MET A 70 2.77 -12.58 -5.79
C MET A 70 3.38 -11.65 -4.72
N LEU A 71 2.74 -10.52 -4.42
CA LEU A 71 3.22 -9.57 -3.40
C LEU A 71 3.23 -10.19 -2.00
N SER A 72 2.20 -10.96 -1.64
CA SER A 72 2.12 -11.64 -0.35
C SER A 72 3.21 -12.72 -0.21
N ARG A 73 3.42 -13.56 -1.22
CA ARG A 73 4.42 -14.64 -1.17
C ARG A 73 5.87 -14.15 -1.24
N LEU A 74 6.14 -13.13 -2.05
CA LEU A 74 7.49 -12.65 -2.30
C LEU A 74 7.90 -11.50 -1.37
N GLY A 75 6.96 -10.64 -0.98
CA GLY A 75 7.20 -9.43 -0.18
C GLY A 75 6.61 -9.46 1.22
N GLY A 76 5.78 -10.46 1.56
CA GLY A 76 5.06 -10.50 2.84
C GLY A 76 4.00 -9.40 3.01
N LEU A 77 3.65 -8.69 1.92
CA LEU A 77 2.73 -7.57 1.93
C LEU A 77 1.28 -8.03 1.71
N HIS A 78 0.38 -7.62 2.59
CA HIS A 78 -1.05 -7.93 2.50
C HIS A 78 -1.81 -6.69 2.01
N LEU A 79 -1.76 -6.43 0.71
CA LEU A 79 -2.35 -5.24 0.09
C LEU A 79 -3.76 -5.45 -0.46
N GLU A 80 -4.43 -6.55 -0.11
CA GLU A 80 -5.79 -6.82 -0.58
C GLU A 80 -6.73 -5.68 -0.15
N ASN A 81 -7.41 -5.09 -1.15
CA ASN A 81 -8.34 -3.99 -0.98
C ASN A 81 -7.79 -2.75 -0.24
N ALA A 82 -6.45 -2.65 -0.09
CA ALA A 82 -5.81 -1.53 0.58
C ALA A 82 -6.13 -0.21 -0.14
N SER A 83 -6.48 0.81 0.63
CA SER A 83 -6.65 2.18 0.16
C SER A 83 -5.58 3.09 0.77
N ASP A 84 -5.48 4.32 0.26
CA ASP A 84 -4.63 5.34 0.87
C ASP A 84 -5.36 6.07 2.01
N PHE A 85 -6.62 5.71 2.28
CA PHE A 85 -7.38 6.20 3.41
C PHE A 85 -7.03 5.41 4.66
N LYS A 86 -6.17 6.01 5.49
CA LYS A 86 -5.60 5.40 6.69
C LYS A 86 -5.52 6.41 7.83
N LEU A 87 -5.67 5.92 9.05
CA LEU A 87 -5.23 6.64 10.24
C LEU A 87 -3.94 5.99 10.74
N LEU A 88 -2.92 6.79 10.94
CA LEU A 88 -1.62 6.40 11.45
C LEU A 88 -1.35 7.09 12.78
N ASP A 89 -1.01 6.35 13.80
CA ASP A 89 -0.48 6.88 15.06
C ASP A 89 0.84 7.63 14.84
N ARG A 90 1.16 8.59 15.68
CA ARG A 90 2.41 9.38 15.61
C ARG A 90 3.66 8.49 15.54
N VAL A 91 3.71 7.41 16.32
CA VAL A 91 4.84 6.47 16.31
C VAL A 91 5.04 5.83 14.93
N VAL A 92 3.94 5.49 14.23
CA VAL A 92 3.98 4.94 12.88
C VAL A 92 4.43 5.98 11.86
N VAL A 93 3.90 7.21 11.97
CA VAL A 93 4.29 8.35 11.11
C VAL A 93 5.79 8.62 11.25
N ASP A 94 6.28 8.70 12.48
CA ASP A 94 7.71 8.94 12.75
C ASP A 94 8.60 7.79 12.21
N ALA A 95 8.15 6.55 12.34
CA ALA A 95 8.87 5.41 11.76
C ALA A 95 8.96 5.52 10.24
N ILE A 96 7.85 5.83 9.56
CA ILE A 96 7.82 5.99 8.09
C ILE A 96 8.66 7.20 7.65
N ALA A 97 8.55 8.33 8.35
CA ALA A 97 9.22 9.57 7.97
C ALA A 97 10.74 9.52 8.21
N ARG A 98 11.19 8.92 9.33
CA ARG A 98 12.60 8.95 9.77
C ARG A 98 13.41 7.75 9.30
N MET A 99 12.82 6.55 9.24
CA MET A 99 13.56 5.31 8.98
C MET A 99 13.72 4.97 7.51
N LEU A 100 12.99 5.62 6.62
CA LEU A 100 12.93 5.24 5.21
C LEU A 100 13.34 6.40 4.30
N PRO A 101 14.66 6.68 4.15
CA PRO A 101 15.17 7.76 3.30
C PRO A 101 15.05 7.48 1.79
N GLU A 102 14.42 6.41 1.40
CA GLU A 102 14.40 5.93 0.03
C GLU A 102 13.68 6.88 -0.94
N ARG A 103 14.26 7.06 -2.13
CA ARG A 103 13.74 7.94 -3.19
C ARG A 103 12.45 7.45 -3.84
N ARG A 104 12.24 6.11 -3.91
CA ARG A 104 11.04 5.47 -4.45
C ARG A 104 10.32 4.77 -3.32
N ARG A 105 9.23 5.37 -2.87
CA ARG A 105 8.45 4.89 -1.75
C ARG A 105 7.08 4.43 -2.23
N PHE A 106 6.66 3.28 -1.76
CA PHE A 106 5.32 2.76 -1.98
C PHE A 106 4.57 2.85 -0.64
N TYR A 107 3.86 3.97 -0.42
CA TYR A 107 3.22 4.31 0.85
C TYR A 107 2.35 3.20 1.43
N ARG A 108 1.54 2.54 0.58
CA ARG A 108 0.70 1.41 1.01
C ARG A 108 1.50 0.28 1.61
N GLY A 109 2.60 -0.07 0.98
CA GLY A 109 3.51 -1.10 1.45
C GLY A 109 4.27 -0.70 2.70
N LEU A 110 4.69 0.56 2.83
CA LEU A 110 5.40 1.04 4.01
C LEU A 110 4.54 0.94 5.26
N ALA A 111 3.29 1.38 5.21
CA ALA A 111 2.36 1.28 6.33
C ALA A 111 2.09 -0.17 6.75
N ASP A 112 2.19 -1.12 5.81
CA ASP A 112 2.08 -2.56 6.07
C ASP A 112 3.38 -3.14 6.65
N TRP A 113 4.51 -2.76 6.09
CA TRP A 113 5.83 -3.30 6.39
C TRP A 113 6.33 -2.96 7.81
N VAL A 114 5.96 -1.82 8.37
CA VAL A 114 6.37 -1.43 9.74
C VAL A 114 5.79 -2.32 10.85
N GLY A 115 4.81 -3.20 10.55
CA GLY A 115 4.38 -4.29 11.44
C GLY A 115 3.64 -3.89 12.71
N TYR A 116 3.10 -2.67 12.80
CA TYR A 116 2.30 -2.25 13.95
C TYR A 116 0.90 -2.88 13.97
N GLN A 117 0.28 -2.92 15.16
CA GLN A 117 -1.10 -3.39 15.33
C GLN A 117 -2.07 -2.60 14.45
N ARG A 118 -2.82 -3.33 13.63
CA ARG A 118 -3.73 -2.74 12.64
C ARG A 118 -5.16 -3.23 12.83
N VAL A 119 -6.09 -2.35 12.44
CA VAL A 119 -7.51 -2.65 12.34
C VAL A 119 -7.98 -2.28 10.93
N ALA A 120 -8.71 -3.18 10.27
CA ALA A 120 -9.32 -2.94 8.98
C ALA A 120 -10.78 -2.52 9.16
N LEU A 121 -11.16 -1.36 8.60
CA LEU A 121 -12.53 -0.86 8.56
C LEU A 121 -13.06 -0.98 7.12
N PRO A 122 -14.00 -1.89 6.85
CA PRO A 122 -14.57 -2.03 5.52
C PRO A 122 -15.51 -0.87 5.20
N PHE A 123 -15.39 -0.32 3.98
CA PHE A 123 -16.29 0.71 3.48
C PHE A 123 -16.73 0.44 2.03
N ASP A 124 -17.89 0.98 1.68
CA ASP A 124 -18.40 0.93 0.32
C ASP A 124 -17.89 2.14 -0.45
N VAL A 125 -17.30 1.89 -1.62
CA VAL A 125 -16.74 2.96 -2.47
C VAL A 125 -17.87 3.74 -3.12
N ALA A 126 -17.93 5.04 -2.88
CA ALA A 126 -18.84 5.93 -3.60
C ALA A 126 -18.49 5.97 -5.10
N GLU A 127 -19.47 6.31 -5.94
CA GLU A 127 -19.20 6.60 -7.35
C GLU A 127 -18.28 7.80 -7.47
N ARG A 128 -17.35 7.76 -8.44
CA ARG A 128 -16.41 8.85 -8.66
C ARG A 128 -17.15 10.03 -9.29
N ASP A 129 -17.16 11.20 -8.63
CA ASP A 129 -17.84 12.41 -9.12
C ASP A 129 -17.22 12.96 -10.41
N ALA A 130 -15.92 12.75 -10.65
CA ALA A 130 -15.23 13.21 -11.86
C ALA A 130 -13.98 12.38 -12.19
N GLY A 131 -13.75 12.17 -13.48
CA GLY A 131 -12.52 11.63 -14.04
C GLY A 131 -12.56 10.14 -14.36
N GLN A 132 -11.93 9.78 -15.49
CA GLN A 132 -11.67 8.39 -15.87
C GLN A 132 -10.36 7.90 -15.25
N GLY A 133 -10.34 6.68 -14.77
CA GLY A 133 -9.13 6.04 -14.26
C GLY A 133 -8.05 5.92 -15.34
N LYS A 134 -7.00 6.75 -15.28
CA LYS A 134 -5.90 6.80 -16.27
C LYS A 134 -4.82 5.73 -16.02
N TRP A 135 -5.19 4.56 -15.50
CA TRP A 135 -4.22 3.49 -15.28
C TRP A 135 -3.99 2.71 -16.56
N THR A 136 -2.87 2.96 -17.21
CA THR A 136 -2.40 2.13 -18.34
C THR A 136 -1.75 0.86 -17.80
N LEU A 137 -1.77 -0.21 -18.61
CA LEU A 137 -1.13 -1.48 -18.26
C LEU A 137 0.35 -1.29 -17.88
N TRP A 138 1.05 -0.41 -18.59
CA TRP A 138 2.46 -0.05 -18.29
C TRP A 138 2.66 0.55 -16.91
N LYS A 139 1.79 1.44 -16.47
CA LYS A 139 1.86 2.01 -15.12
C LYS A 139 1.59 0.96 -14.03
N LEU A 140 0.73 -0.02 -14.30
CA LEU A 140 0.50 -1.15 -13.39
C LEU A 140 1.74 -2.04 -13.28
N ILE A 141 2.40 -2.34 -14.40
CA ILE A 141 3.65 -3.11 -14.43
C ILE A 141 4.77 -2.36 -13.71
N GLU A 142 4.94 -1.07 -13.97
CA GLU A 142 5.94 -0.23 -13.28
C GLU A 142 5.71 -0.19 -11.76
N LEU A 143 4.46 -0.06 -11.33
CA LEU A 143 4.10 -0.12 -9.92
C LEU A 143 4.40 -1.48 -9.31
N ALA A 144 4.08 -2.57 -10.02
CA ALA A 144 4.34 -3.93 -9.59
C ALA A 144 5.84 -4.20 -9.44
N LEU A 145 6.65 -3.78 -10.42
CA LEU A 145 8.11 -3.91 -10.35
C LEU A 145 8.70 -3.06 -9.22
N THR A 146 8.22 -1.84 -9.04
CA THR A 146 8.66 -0.97 -7.94
C THR A 146 8.34 -1.62 -6.59
N ALA A 147 7.14 -2.13 -6.39
CA ALA A 147 6.76 -2.82 -5.17
C ALA A 147 7.61 -4.08 -4.94
N LEU A 148 7.83 -4.89 -5.99
CA LEU A 148 8.64 -6.10 -5.89
C LEU A 148 10.09 -5.78 -5.49
N ILE A 149 10.72 -4.79 -6.11
CA ILE A 149 12.11 -4.42 -5.83
C ILE A 149 12.25 -3.78 -4.45
N SER A 150 11.25 -2.99 -4.01
CA SER A 150 11.31 -2.27 -2.73
C SER A 150 11.09 -3.17 -1.52
N PHE A 151 10.30 -4.23 -1.64
CA PHE A 151 9.89 -5.05 -0.49
C PHE A 151 10.33 -6.50 -0.53
N THR A 152 11.11 -6.92 -1.55
CA THR A 152 11.57 -8.30 -1.63
C THR A 152 12.99 -8.40 -2.17
N SER A 153 13.76 -9.34 -1.62
CA SER A 153 15.08 -9.73 -2.14
C SER A 153 14.98 -10.75 -3.29
N ALA A 154 13.78 -11.12 -3.75
CA ALA A 154 13.61 -12.15 -4.78
C ALA A 154 14.35 -11.84 -6.09
N PRO A 155 14.32 -10.61 -6.65
CA PRO A 155 15.09 -10.30 -7.86
C PRO A 155 16.60 -10.52 -7.68
N LEU A 156 17.14 -10.14 -6.53
CA LEU A 156 18.56 -10.33 -6.21
C LEU A 156 18.90 -11.82 -6.10
N ARG A 157 18.05 -12.61 -5.43
CA ARG A 157 18.24 -14.07 -5.32
C ARG A 157 18.21 -14.76 -6.69
N ILE A 158 17.30 -14.34 -7.58
CA ILE A 158 17.25 -14.88 -8.95
C ILE A 158 18.56 -14.61 -9.69
N VAL A 159 19.06 -13.36 -9.64
CA VAL A 159 20.36 -13.02 -10.27
C VAL A 159 21.50 -13.82 -9.67
N THR A 160 21.53 -14.01 -8.35
CA THR A 160 22.54 -14.81 -7.68
C THR A 160 22.49 -16.27 -8.14
N VAL A 161 21.30 -16.88 -8.17
CA VAL A 161 21.14 -18.27 -8.64
C VAL A 161 21.56 -18.41 -10.10
N LEU A 162 21.14 -17.49 -10.97
CA LEU A 162 21.55 -17.49 -12.38
C LEU A 162 23.07 -17.36 -12.51
N GLY A 163 23.71 -16.49 -11.72
CA GLY A 163 25.16 -16.34 -11.66
C GLY A 163 25.87 -17.64 -11.25
N PHE A 164 25.37 -18.32 -10.23
CA PHE A 164 25.91 -19.64 -9.83
C PHE A 164 25.71 -20.70 -10.91
N CYS A 165 24.54 -20.74 -11.54
CA CYS A 165 24.27 -21.68 -12.63
C CYS A 165 25.23 -21.45 -13.82
N THR A 166 25.42 -20.20 -14.23
CA THR A 166 26.37 -19.89 -15.33
C THR A 166 27.81 -20.27 -14.97
N LEU A 167 28.20 -20.08 -13.73
CA LEU A 167 29.54 -20.44 -13.26
C LEU A 167 29.73 -21.96 -13.17
N ALA A 168 28.70 -22.70 -12.80
CA ALA A 168 28.74 -24.16 -12.70
C ALA A 168 28.66 -24.89 -14.05
N PHE A 169 27.98 -24.32 -15.04
CA PHE A 169 27.77 -24.91 -16.35
C PHE A 169 28.57 -24.22 -17.47
N GLY A 170 29.30 -23.16 -17.16
CA GLY A 170 30.09 -22.39 -18.10
C GLY A 170 31.61 -22.79 -18.13
N PHE A 171 31.93 -23.84 -17.42
CA PHE A 171 33.28 -24.50 -17.46
C PHE A 171 33.18 -25.82 -18.20
#